data_43abfd775880b6b0f3e744315447839a
#
_entry.id   43abfd775880b6b0f3e744315447839a
#
_cell.length_a   1.000
_cell.length_b   1.000
_cell.length_c   1.000
_cell.angle_alpha   90.00
_cell.angle_beta   90.00
_cell.angle_gamma   90.00
#
_symmetry.space_group_name_H-M   'P 1'
#
loop_
_entity.id
_entity.type
_entity.pdbx_description
1 polymer ?
#
loop_
_entity_poly.entity_id
_entity_poly.type
_entity_poly.pdbx_seq_one_letter_code
_entity_poly.pdbx_strand_id
1 'polypeptide(L)'
;MKPLYKYIYIISLYCIHSINAQGYHISIDGSDHNVGNKKYPFRTISKAASIALPGDVITVHEGTYREWVNPSHGGLNDQNRIIYQAAEGEEVWIKGSEIVKGWELYEGKVWVVSLNNEIFTNFNPYKEILKGDWLMNTYERDHHLGEVYVNGEALYEIDNLKEVLSETPLKRAVDSEASKYKWMCKVDGKTTMLYANFNGLDPNEQVVEINVRPAVFFPKRTGINYITVRGFNMAHAATQWAPPTAHQEGLIGPNWSKGWIIENNLISDSKCTGISLGKESSTGQNEWTNLKVKHGTQRQREVVFDALTKGWSKETIGSHIVRNNTIKNCEQAGICGHLGAIFSKIYNNHIYNIHTKQQFFGTKQLLFGTAQ
;
A
#
# COMPACT_ATOMS: atom_id res chain seq x y z
N MET A 1 -22.03 -39.51 63.13
CA MET A 1 -20.81 -39.06 62.46
C MET A 1 -21.25 -38.21 61.28
N LYS A 2 -20.98 -36.89 61.30
CA LYS A 2 -21.24 -36.00 60.16
C LYS A 2 -19.94 -35.80 59.39
N PRO A 3 -19.90 -35.88 58.04
CA PRO A 3 -18.69 -35.63 57.30
C PRO A 3 -18.43 -34.13 57.22
N LEU A 4 -17.18 -33.76 57.55
CA LEU A 4 -16.65 -32.41 57.46
C LEU A 4 -16.23 -32.17 56.00
N TYR A 5 -16.94 -31.36 55.22
CA TYR A 5 -16.50 -30.87 53.90
C TYR A 5 -15.47 -29.77 54.08
N LYS A 6 -14.20 -30.03 53.74
CA LYS A 6 -13.17 -29.01 53.62
C LYS A 6 -13.35 -28.28 52.30
N TYR A 7 -13.72 -27.01 52.36
CA TYR A 7 -13.71 -26.11 51.24
C TYR A 7 -12.26 -25.71 50.93
N ILE A 8 -11.71 -26.20 49.83
CA ILE A 8 -10.44 -25.71 49.27
C ILE A 8 -10.74 -24.50 48.42
N TYR A 9 -10.42 -23.31 48.91
CA TYR A 9 -10.44 -22.07 48.12
C TYR A 9 -9.19 -22.07 47.23
N ILE A 10 -9.36 -22.31 45.91
CA ILE A 10 -8.32 -22.05 44.91
C ILE A 10 -8.33 -20.56 44.66
N ILE A 11 -7.38 -19.82 45.26
CA ILE A 11 -7.09 -18.46 44.92
C ILE A 11 -6.28 -18.50 43.61
N SER A 12 -6.94 -18.31 42.47
CA SER A 12 -6.25 -18.10 41.20
C SER A 12 -5.60 -16.72 41.25
N LEU A 13 -4.31 -16.68 41.45
CA LEU A 13 -3.51 -15.46 41.35
C LEU A 13 -3.48 -15.04 39.88
N TYR A 14 -4.39 -14.14 39.49
CA TYR A 14 -4.27 -13.42 38.22
C TYR A 14 -3.04 -12.51 38.31
N CYS A 15 -1.90 -12.94 37.77
CA CYS A 15 -0.79 -12.03 37.47
C CYS A 15 -1.28 -11.01 36.44
N ILE A 16 -1.76 -9.86 36.89
CA ILE A 16 -1.96 -8.69 36.07
C ILE A 16 -0.57 -8.24 35.64
N HIS A 17 -0.09 -8.73 34.52
CA HIS A 17 1.05 -8.12 33.84
C HIS A 17 0.57 -6.76 33.37
N SER A 18 0.96 -5.71 34.08
CA SER A 18 0.86 -4.35 33.59
C SER A 18 1.70 -4.31 32.30
N ILE A 19 1.04 -4.29 31.15
CA ILE A 19 1.69 -4.00 29.87
C ILE A 19 2.08 -2.54 29.97
N ASN A 20 3.32 -2.26 30.34
CA ASN A 20 3.86 -0.93 30.26
C ASN A 20 4.02 -0.59 28.77
N ALA A 21 3.31 0.41 28.30
CA ALA A 21 3.45 0.95 26.96
C ALA A 21 4.92 1.33 26.73
N GLN A 22 5.53 0.81 25.68
CA GLN A 22 6.92 1.06 25.34
C GLN A 22 7.00 2.06 24.18
N GLY A 23 7.93 3.00 24.26
CA GLY A 23 8.28 3.89 23.17
C GLY A 23 9.46 3.33 22.37
N TYR A 24 9.24 3.01 21.09
CA TYR A 24 10.31 2.66 20.17
C TYR A 24 10.67 3.86 19.31
N HIS A 25 11.95 4.01 19.02
CA HIS A 25 12.49 5.00 18.12
C HIS A 25 13.16 4.32 16.93
N ILE A 26 12.91 4.85 15.73
CA ILE A 26 13.46 4.37 14.48
C ILE A 26 14.25 5.50 13.83
N SER A 27 15.48 5.21 13.37
CA SER A 27 16.32 6.17 12.64
C SER A 27 17.09 5.44 11.54
N ILE A 28 17.29 6.09 10.38
CA ILE A 28 18.11 5.53 9.30
C ILE A 28 19.55 5.22 9.73
N ASP A 29 20.04 5.90 10.76
CA ASP A 29 21.37 5.68 11.37
C ASP A 29 21.34 4.64 12.50
N GLY A 30 20.17 4.04 12.77
CA GLY A 30 19.98 3.03 13.79
C GLY A 30 20.45 1.63 13.38
N SER A 31 20.15 0.66 14.23
CA SER A 31 20.42 -0.76 13.97
C SER A 31 19.31 -1.63 14.54
N ASP A 32 18.85 -2.62 13.78
CA ASP A 32 17.82 -3.56 14.23
C ASP A 32 18.30 -4.53 15.32
N HIS A 33 19.60 -4.49 15.65
CA HIS A 33 20.20 -5.16 16.82
C HIS A 33 20.14 -4.31 18.10
N ASN A 34 19.78 -3.04 18.00
CA ASN A 34 19.62 -2.16 19.15
C ASN A 34 18.36 -2.52 19.97
N VAL A 35 18.17 -1.82 21.09
CA VAL A 35 16.99 -2.00 21.97
C VAL A 35 15.79 -1.15 21.56
N GLY A 36 15.94 -0.27 20.57
CA GLY A 36 14.86 0.54 20.02
C GLY A 36 14.47 1.77 20.84
N ASN A 37 15.25 2.20 21.81
CA ASN A 37 15.02 3.45 22.54
C ASN A 37 15.63 4.65 21.79
N LYS A 38 15.39 5.88 22.27
CA LYS A 38 15.88 7.11 21.63
C LYS A 38 17.40 7.15 21.47
N LYS A 39 18.16 6.58 22.40
CA LYS A 39 19.63 6.56 22.35
C LYS A 39 20.17 5.48 21.40
N TYR A 40 19.49 4.37 21.31
CA TYR A 40 19.84 3.20 20.48
C TYR A 40 18.63 2.80 19.66
N PRO A 41 18.26 3.56 18.60
CA PRO A 41 17.08 3.32 17.80
C PRO A 41 17.23 2.09 16.91
N PHE A 42 16.11 1.52 16.52
CA PHE A 42 16.08 0.56 15.41
C PHE A 42 16.36 1.27 14.08
N ARG A 43 16.79 0.51 13.10
CA ARG A 43 17.01 1.02 11.74
C ARG A 43 15.71 0.99 10.91
N THR A 44 14.88 -0.04 11.07
CA THR A 44 13.71 -0.26 10.24
C THR A 44 12.41 -0.15 11.04
N ILE A 45 11.37 0.39 10.41
CA ILE A 45 10.02 0.41 10.98
C ILE A 45 9.50 -1.03 11.10
N SER A 46 9.86 -1.89 10.16
CA SER A 46 9.50 -3.32 10.14
C SER A 46 10.02 -4.06 11.37
N LYS A 47 11.20 -3.70 11.90
CA LYS A 47 11.71 -4.26 13.16
C LYS A 47 10.76 -3.95 14.33
N ALA A 48 10.38 -2.70 14.50
CA ALA A 48 9.42 -2.32 15.54
C ALA A 48 8.05 -2.95 15.30
N ALA A 49 7.56 -2.97 14.05
CA ALA A 49 6.28 -3.58 13.67
C ALA A 49 6.21 -5.08 13.97
N SER A 50 7.36 -5.78 14.00
CA SER A 50 7.42 -7.21 14.33
C SER A 50 7.27 -7.51 15.81
N ILE A 51 7.55 -6.55 16.70
CA ILE A 51 7.60 -6.76 18.16
C ILE A 51 6.63 -5.89 18.96
N ALA A 52 6.10 -4.81 18.36
CA ALA A 52 5.22 -3.88 19.05
C ALA A 52 3.98 -4.58 19.63
N LEU A 53 3.60 -4.20 20.84
CA LEU A 53 2.47 -4.73 21.59
C LEU A 53 1.41 -3.63 21.83
N PRO A 54 0.18 -3.99 22.23
CA PRO A 54 -0.86 -3.04 22.51
C PRO A 54 -0.44 -1.95 23.50
N GLY A 55 -0.62 -0.68 23.10
CA GLY A 55 -0.21 0.49 23.88
C GLY A 55 1.12 1.10 23.44
N ASP A 56 1.94 0.39 22.65
CA ASP A 56 3.24 0.87 22.21
C ASP A 56 3.16 2.02 21.21
N VAL A 57 4.15 2.91 21.26
CA VAL A 57 4.32 4.03 20.35
C VAL A 57 5.63 3.89 19.59
N ILE A 58 5.55 3.83 18.29
CA ILE A 58 6.69 3.78 17.36
C ILE A 58 6.88 5.17 16.77
N THR A 59 7.95 5.86 17.18
CA THR A 59 8.32 7.18 16.67
C THR A 59 9.45 7.04 15.66
N VAL A 60 9.16 7.44 14.42
CA VAL A 60 10.09 7.34 13.30
C VAL A 60 10.71 8.71 13.04
N HIS A 61 12.04 8.77 13.03
CA HIS A 61 12.81 9.98 12.79
C HIS A 61 13.04 10.23 11.32
N GLU A 62 13.42 11.45 10.97
CA GLU A 62 13.67 11.95 9.62
C GLU A 62 14.43 10.95 8.75
N GLY A 63 13.96 10.79 7.52
CA GLY A 63 14.60 9.95 6.51
C GLY A 63 13.63 9.26 5.56
N THR A 64 14.24 8.52 4.60
CA THR A 64 13.49 7.68 3.65
C THR A 64 13.68 6.21 3.96
N TYR A 65 12.60 5.56 4.35
CA TYR A 65 12.52 4.13 4.67
C TYR A 65 11.93 3.38 3.48
N ARG A 66 12.73 2.50 2.86
CA ARG A 66 12.32 1.71 1.69
C ARG A 66 11.90 0.33 2.13
N GLU A 67 10.66 0.22 2.57
CA GLU A 67 10.16 -1.02 3.16
C GLU A 67 8.64 -1.17 3.02
N TRP A 68 8.16 -2.38 3.21
CA TRP A 68 6.76 -2.68 3.42
C TRP A 68 6.53 -2.98 4.89
N VAL A 69 5.96 -2.03 5.60
CA VAL A 69 5.61 -2.18 7.01
C VAL A 69 4.41 -3.12 7.14
N ASN A 70 4.65 -4.27 7.76
CA ASN A 70 3.67 -5.32 7.99
C ASN A 70 3.52 -5.59 9.49
N PRO A 71 2.63 -4.88 10.21
CA PRO A 71 2.43 -5.07 11.64
C PRO A 71 2.08 -6.51 12.00
N SER A 72 2.79 -7.07 12.99
CA SER A 72 2.54 -8.42 13.50
C SER A 72 1.42 -8.47 14.53
N HIS A 73 1.18 -7.37 15.24
CA HIS A 73 0.18 -7.24 16.27
C HIS A 73 -0.64 -5.96 16.07
N GLY A 74 -1.85 -5.96 16.61
CA GLY A 74 -2.70 -4.79 16.73
C GLY A 74 -2.87 -4.35 18.19
N GLY A 75 -3.54 -3.23 18.39
CA GLY A 75 -4.02 -2.82 19.71
C GLY A 75 -5.21 -3.65 20.19
N LEU A 76 -5.61 -3.45 21.43
CA LEU A 76 -6.76 -4.15 22.02
C LEU A 76 -8.07 -3.37 21.90
N ASN A 77 -7.98 -2.05 21.99
CA ASN A 77 -9.12 -1.13 21.97
C ASN A 77 -8.63 0.29 21.68
N ASP A 78 -9.51 1.28 21.78
CA ASP A 78 -9.18 2.68 21.50
C ASP A 78 -8.15 3.29 22.47
N GLN A 79 -8.04 2.81 23.69
CA GLN A 79 -7.09 3.28 24.70
C GLN A 79 -5.73 2.59 24.59
N ASN A 80 -5.71 1.37 24.07
CA ASN A 80 -4.51 0.54 23.96
C ASN A 80 -4.22 0.23 22.49
N ARG A 81 -4.04 1.29 21.67
CA ARG A 81 -3.65 1.22 20.25
C ARG A 81 -2.15 0.98 20.12
N ILE A 82 -1.73 0.45 19.00
CA ILE A 82 -0.34 0.61 18.56
C ILE A 82 -0.28 1.84 17.67
N ILE A 83 0.62 2.77 17.98
CA ILE A 83 0.74 4.04 17.27
C ILE A 83 2.05 4.07 16.49
N TYR A 84 1.97 4.24 15.18
CA TYR A 84 3.10 4.56 14.31
C TYR A 84 3.01 6.03 13.94
N GLN A 85 4.05 6.79 14.23
CA GLN A 85 4.07 8.23 13.96
C GLN A 85 5.42 8.72 13.50
N ALA A 86 5.43 9.72 12.62
CA ALA A 86 6.63 10.52 12.41
C ALA A 86 6.95 11.34 13.66
N ALA A 87 8.22 11.58 13.92
CA ALA A 87 8.65 12.50 14.98
C ALA A 87 8.14 13.93 14.63
N GLU A 88 7.77 14.68 15.65
CA GLU A 88 7.18 16.00 15.46
C GLU A 88 8.15 16.95 14.75
N GLY A 89 7.71 17.56 13.64
CA GLY A 89 8.50 18.48 12.84
C GLY A 89 9.52 17.82 11.91
N GLU A 90 9.59 16.49 11.87
CA GLU A 90 10.53 15.74 11.03
C GLU A 90 9.85 15.19 9.78
N GLU A 91 10.57 15.23 8.65
CA GLU A 91 10.07 14.69 7.38
C GLU A 91 10.42 13.21 7.22
N VAL A 92 9.41 12.34 7.27
CA VAL A 92 9.57 10.89 7.20
C VAL A 92 8.86 10.34 5.97
N TRP A 93 9.64 9.72 5.08
CA TRP A 93 9.13 9.00 3.91
C TRP A 93 9.17 7.50 4.11
N ILE A 94 8.08 6.82 3.75
CA ILE A 94 8.06 5.36 3.59
C ILE A 94 7.72 5.07 2.12
N LYS A 95 8.64 4.40 1.40
CA LYS A 95 8.53 4.19 -0.05
C LYS A 95 8.52 2.71 -0.43
N GLY A 96 7.63 2.37 -1.35
CA GLY A 96 7.58 1.05 -1.98
C GLY A 96 8.60 0.85 -3.10
N SER A 97 9.42 1.86 -3.38
CA SER A 97 10.41 1.89 -4.46
C SER A 97 11.85 1.68 -3.99
N GLU A 98 12.73 1.36 -4.95
CA GLU A 98 14.18 1.38 -4.80
C GLU A 98 14.79 2.37 -5.80
N ILE A 99 15.96 2.94 -5.45
CA ILE A 99 16.73 3.78 -6.37
C ILE A 99 17.50 2.86 -7.33
N VAL A 100 17.46 3.20 -8.63
CA VAL A 100 18.17 2.49 -9.68
C VAL A 100 19.21 3.39 -10.32
N LYS A 101 20.42 2.90 -10.38
CA LYS A 101 21.58 3.51 -11.04
C LYS A 101 22.14 2.55 -12.10
N GLY A 102 23.13 3.00 -12.88
CA GLY A 102 23.76 2.18 -13.92
C GLY A 102 22.91 2.10 -15.18
N TRP A 103 22.18 3.15 -15.50
CA TRP A 103 21.50 3.31 -16.76
C TRP A 103 22.52 3.52 -17.89
N GLU A 104 22.36 2.79 -18.98
CA GLU A 104 23.18 2.89 -20.18
C GLU A 104 22.37 3.52 -21.31
N LEU A 105 22.99 4.41 -22.07
CA LEU A 105 22.32 5.03 -23.23
C LEU A 105 22.05 3.96 -24.28
N TYR A 106 20.78 3.77 -24.62
CA TYR A 106 20.35 2.80 -25.61
C TYR A 106 20.34 3.42 -27.02
N GLU A 107 19.51 4.44 -27.22
CA GLU A 107 19.39 5.15 -28.52
C GLU A 107 18.67 6.51 -28.27
N GLY A 108 19.19 7.59 -28.87
CA GLY A 108 18.60 8.92 -28.76
C GLY A 108 18.50 9.41 -27.32
N LYS A 109 17.27 9.54 -26.79
CA LYS A 109 16.99 9.93 -25.40
C LYS A 109 16.56 8.75 -24.51
N VAL A 110 16.62 7.54 -25.06
CA VAL A 110 16.21 6.31 -24.36
C VAL A 110 17.41 5.64 -23.70
N TRP A 111 17.24 5.34 -22.44
CA TRP A 111 18.21 4.63 -21.62
C TRP A 111 17.68 3.24 -21.26
N VAL A 112 18.57 2.33 -20.97
CA VAL A 112 18.25 0.96 -20.55
C VAL A 112 18.98 0.60 -19.28
N VAL A 113 18.31 -0.17 -18.42
CA VAL A 113 18.95 -0.83 -17.28
C VAL A 113 18.51 -2.28 -17.21
N SER A 114 19.43 -3.16 -16.87
CA SER A 114 19.16 -4.59 -16.63
C SER A 114 19.22 -4.88 -15.14
N LEU A 115 18.12 -5.36 -14.57
CA LEU A 115 17.98 -5.65 -13.15
C LEU A 115 17.94 -7.17 -12.95
N ASN A 116 18.72 -7.68 -11.97
CA ASN A 116 18.53 -9.06 -11.51
C ASN A 116 17.17 -9.17 -10.78
N ASN A 117 16.35 -10.16 -11.16
CA ASN A 117 15.01 -10.36 -10.57
C ASN A 117 15.04 -10.66 -9.07
N GLU A 118 16.19 -10.94 -8.47
CA GLU A 118 16.35 -11.11 -7.02
C GLU A 118 15.99 -9.85 -6.23
N ILE A 119 16.11 -8.64 -6.82
CA ILE A 119 15.68 -7.38 -6.20
C ILE A 119 14.19 -7.37 -5.84
N PHE A 120 13.39 -8.13 -6.58
CA PHE A 120 11.94 -8.21 -6.40
C PHE A 120 11.50 -9.28 -5.41
N THR A 121 12.42 -10.09 -4.90
CA THR A 121 12.12 -11.24 -4.02
C THR A 121 11.03 -12.15 -4.62
N ASN A 122 9.82 -12.19 -4.05
CA ASN A 122 8.70 -13.01 -4.51
C ASN A 122 7.65 -12.24 -5.31
N PHE A 123 7.86 -10.95 -5.57
CA PHE A 123 6.90 -10.08 -6.25
C PHE A 123 7.61 -9.16 -7.23
N ASN A 124 7.56 -9.50 -8.52
CA ASN A 124 8.09 -8.65 -9.57
C ASN A 124 6.95 -7.87 -10.24
N PRO A 125 6.77 -6.57 -9.94
CA PRO A 125 5.67 -5.77 -10.48
C PRO A 125 5.76 -5.54 -12.00
N TYR A 126 6.92 -5.78 -12.61
CA TYR A 126 7.12 -5.69 -14.07
C TYR A 126 6.72 -6.98 -14.80
N LYS A 127 6.45 -8.06 -14.08
CA LYS A 127 5.88 -9.31 -14.58
C LYS A 127 4.37 -9.40 -14.29
N GLU A 128 3.95 -8.80 -13.18
CA GLU A 128 2.55 -8.78 -12.77
C GLU A 128 1.76 -7.75 -13.58
N ILE A 129 0.62 -8.16 -14.10
CA ILE A 129 -0.27 -7.30 -14.87
C ILE A 129 -1.46 -6.81 -14.03
N LEU A 130 -1.94 -5.64 -14.39
CA LEU A 130 -3.16 -5.08 -13.87
C LEU A 130 -4.36 -5.93 -14.33
N LYS A 131 -5.15 -6.41 -13.41
CA LYS A 131 -6.32 -7.27 -13.69
C LYS A 131 -7.41 -7.10 -12.65
N GLY A 132 -8.64 -7.28 -13.07
CA GLY A 132 -9.78 -7.25 -12.15
C GLY A 132 -11.08 -6.89 -12.83
N ASP A 133 -12.15 -7.02 -12.07
CA ASP A 133 -13.50 -6.70 -12.52
C ASP A 133 -13.62 -5.20 -12.74
N TRP A 134 -14.41 -4.82 -13.76
CA TRP A 134 -14.61 -3.42 -14.17
C TRP A 134 -13.34 -2.66 -14.57
N LEU A 135 -12.23 -3.34 -14.78
CA LEU A 135 -11.10 -2.78 -15.47
C LEU A 135 -11.47 -2.66 -16.96
N MET A 136 -11.74 -1.44 -17.39
CA MET A 136 -12.17 -1.15 -18.76
C MET A 136 -11.18 -0.23 -19.44
N ASN A 137 -11.19 -0.24 -20.78
CA ASN A 137 -10.41 0.67 -21.58
C ASN A 137 -8.89 0.56 -21.37
N THR A 138 -8.40 -0.69 -21.35
CA THR A 138 -6.97 -1.00 -21.23
C THR A 138 -6.17 -0.66 -22.48
N TYR A 139 -6.80 -0.04 -23.51
CA TYR A 139 -6.21 0.30 -24.80
C TYR A 139 -5.64 -0.92 -25.54
N GLU A 140 -6.30 -2.09 -25.38
CA GLU A 140 -5.94 -3.37 -26.04
C GLU A 140 -4.56 -3.88 -25.70
N ARG A 141 -4.01 -3.47 -24.57
CA ARG A 141 -2.71 -3.94 -24.06
C ARG A 141 -2.75 -4.26 -22.56
N ASP A 142 -1.80 -5.05 -22.13
CA ASP A 142 -1.54 -5.26 -20.71
C ASP A 142 -0.83 -4.04 -20.10
N HIS A 143 -1.14 -3.77 -18.84
CA HIS A 143 -0.45 -2.78 -18.02
C HIS A 143 0.19 -3.48 -16.83
N HIS A 144 1.47 -3.22 -16.61
CA HIS A 144 2.19 -3.81 -15.49
C HIS A 144 1.89 -3.05 -14.19
N LEU A 145 2.12 -3.71 -13.05
CA LEU A 145 2.07 -3.04 -11.75
C LEU A 145 3.32 -2.20 -11.50
N GLY A 146 4.37 -2.44 -12.31
CA GLY A 146 5.60 -1.66 -12.31
C GLY A 146 5.38 -0.20 -12.69
N GLU A 147 6.25 0.67 -12.17
CA GLU A 147 6.36 2.09 -12.51
C GLU A 147 7.82 2.53 -12.46
N VAL A 148 8.18 3.49 -13.30
CA VAL A 148 9.47 4.19 -13.27
C VAL A 148 9.22 5.64 -12.92
N TYR A 149 9.98 6.16 -11.97
CA TYR A 149 9.89 7.54 -11.51
C TYR A 149 11.21 8.26 -11.74
N VAL A 150 11.17 9.52 -12.15
CA VAL A 150 12.32 10.42 -12.17
C VAL A 150 12.01 11.65 -11.31
N ASN A 151 12.85 11.91 -10.32
CA ASN A 151 12.67 13.00 -9.36
C ASN A 151 11.28 13.02 -8.69
N GLY A 152 10.72 11.83 -8.43
CA GLY A 152 9.40 11.63 -7.82
C GLY A 152 8.23 11.61 -8.80
N GLU A 153 8.42 11.94 -10.08
CA GLU A 153 7.35 11.93 -11.09
C GLU A 153 7.34 10.63 -11.89
N ALA A 154 6.19 9.96 -11.98
CA ALA A 154 6.02 8.73 -12.73
C ALA A 154 6.06 8.98 -14.25
N LEU A 155 6.72 8.08 -14.99
CA LEU A 155 6.74 8.06 -16.45
C LEU A 155 5.49 7.34 -17.00
N TYR A 156 5.16 7.55 -18.26
CA TYR A 156 4.08 6.86 -18.95
C TYR A 156 4.55 5.49 -19.46
N GLU A 157 3.81 4.44 -19.09
CA GLU A 157 4.05 3.09 -19.57
C GLU A 157 3.63 2.94 -21.03
N ILE A 158 4.48 2.30 -21.85
CA ILE A 158 4.26 1.99 -23.26
C ILE A 158 4.61 0.52 -23.49
N ASP A 159 3.97 -0.13 -24.46
CA ASP A 159 4.15 -1.55 -24.76
C ASP A 159 5.16 -1.84 -25.88
N ASN A 160 5.64 -0.81 -26.57
CA ASN A 160 6.57 -1.01 -27.70
C ASN A 160 7.72 0.02 -27.69
N LEU A 161 8.90 -0.48 -28.05
CA LEU A 161 10.14 0.30 -28.04
C LEU A 161 10.13 1.48 -29.02
N LYS A 162 9.48 1.32 -30.18
CA LYS A 162 9.40 2.39 -31.19
C LYS A 162 8.69 3.62 -30.65
N GLU A 163 7.67 3.43 -29.82
CA GLU A 163 6.93 4.52 -29.20
C GLU A 163 7.68 5.14 -28.03
N VAL A 164 8.47 4.34 -27.27
CA VAL A 164 9.38 4.86 -26.24
C VAL A 164 10.46 5.74 -26.87
N LEU A 165 11.00 5.35 -28.04
CA LEU A 165 11.97 6.14 -28.80
C LEU A 165 11.38 7.43 -29.40
N SER A 166 10.07 7.46 -29.61
CA SER A 166 9.40 8.63 -30.20
C SER A 166 9.35 9.81 -29.21
N GLU A 167 9.73 10.99 -29.69
CA GLU A 167 9.60 12.26 -28.95
C GLU A 167 8.17 12.83 -28.97
N THR A 168 7.28 12.19 -29.73
CA THR A 168 5.90 12.66 -29.88
C THR A 168 5.12 12.41 -28.57
N PRO A 169 4.44 13.41 -28.00
CA PRO A 169 3.56 13.21 -26.86
C PRO A 169 2.45 12.20 -27.15
N LEU A 170 1.96 11.55 -26.11
CA LEU A 170 0.83 10.64 -26.23
C LEU A 170 -0.47 11.42 -26.44
N LYS A 171 -1.20 11.13 -27.49
CA LYS A 171 -2.46 11.83 -27.85
C LYS A 171 -3.53 11.76 -26.75
N ARG A 172 -3.47 10.74 -25.88
CA ARG A 172 -4.46 10.48 -24.83
C ARG A 172 -4.01 10.95 -23.44
N ALA A 173 -2.78 11.46 -23.31
CA ALA A 173 -2.29 11.96 -22.03
C ALA A 173 -3.01 13.24 -21.62
N VAL A 174 -3.36 13.34 -20.34
CA VAL A 174 -3.90 14.58 -19.76
C VAL A 174 -2.83 15.67 -19.78
N ASP A 175 -1.59 15.29 -19.43
CA ASP A 175 -0.43 16.15 -19.54
C ASP A 175 0.41 15.71 -20.75
N SER A 176 0.31 16.48 -21.82
CA SER A 176 0.99 16.22 -23.07
C SER A 176 2.51 16.28 -22.93
N GLU A 177 3.06 17.26 -22.19
CA GLU A 177 4.50 17.42 -22.01
C GLU A 177 5.09 16.32 -21.12
N ALA A 178 4.43 16.00 -20.02
CA ALA A 178 4.84 14.89 -19.15
C ALA A 178 4.81 13.55 -19.88
N SER A 179 3.96 13.39 -20.91
CA SER A 179 3.88 12.14 -21.70
C SER A 179 5.05 11.90 -22.65
N LYS A 180 6.00 12.82 -22.75
CA LYS A 180 7.30 12.57 -23.42
C LYS A 180 8.20 11.65 -22.59
N TYR A 181 8.02 11.61 -21.28
CA TYR A 181 8.68 10.67 -20.38
C TYR A 181 7.97 9.33 -20.44
N LYS A 182 8.59 8.34 -21.02
CA LYS A 182 7.99 7.03 -21.32
C LYS A 182 8.88 5.90 -20.87
N TRP A 183 8.28 4.79 -20.57
CA TRP A 183 9.03 3.58 -20.25
C TRP A 183 8.33 2.31 -20.74
N MET A 184 9.09 1.23 -20.90
CA MET A 184 8.61 -0.13 -21.10
C MET A 184 9.51 -1.12 -20.39
N CYS A 185 9.03 -2.32 -20.18
CA CYS A 185 9.84 -3.42 -19.67
C CYS A 185 9.86 -4.64 -20.59
N LYS A 186 10.89 -5.45 -20.39
CA LYS A 186 10.97 -6.83 -20.87
C LYS A 186 11.45 -7.68 -19.71
N VAL A 187 10.67 -8.69 -19.34
CA VAL A 187 10.99 -9.59 -18.22
C VAL A 187 11.26 -10.98 -18.76
N ASP A 188 12.41 -11.53 -18.43
CA ASP A 188 12.72 -12.94 -18.61
C ASP A 188 12.83 -13.67 -17.24
N GLY A 189 13.26 -14.93 -17.24
CA GLY A 189 13.33 -15.74 -16.03
C GLY A 189 14.26 -15.19 -14.93
N LYS A 190 15.28 -14.39 -15.30
CA LYS A 190 16.33 -13.91 -14.39
C LYS A 190 16.48 -12.40 -14.35
N THR A 191 16.08 -11.70 -15.40
CA THR A 191 16.31 -10.28 -15.56
C THR A 191 15.03 -9.52 -15.91
N THR A 192 14.96 -8.30 -15.45
CA THR A 192 13.99 -7.28 -15.88
C THR A 192 14.76 -6.15 -16.54
N MET A 193 14.53 -5.95 -17.83
CA MET A 193 15.07 -4.83 -18.59
C MET A 193 14.06 -3.69 -18.63
N LEU A 194 14.47 -2.51 -18.23
CA LEU A 194 13.67 -1.29 -18.33
C LEU A 194 14.27 -0.38 -19.38
N TYR A 195 13.47 0.02 -20.35
CA TYR A 195 13.79 1.04 -21.33
C TYR A 195 13.01 2.30 -20.97
N ALA A 196 13.69 3.43 -20.80
CA ALA A 196 13.02 4.67 -20.41
C ALA A 196 13.57 5.87 -21.20
N ASN A 197 12.65 6.70 -21.69
CA ASN A 197 12.94 7.99 -22.27
C ASN A 197 12.83 9.06 -21.19
N PHE A 198 13.95 9.61 -20.77
CA PHE A 198 14.02 10.67 -19.77
C PHE A 198 14.00 12.09 -20.39
N ASN A 199 13.55 12.20 -21.64
CA ASN A 199 13.42 13.46 -22.38
C ASN A 199 14.70 14.33 -22.39
N GLY A 200 15.87 13.66 -22.45
CA GLY A 200 17.17 14.31 -22.50
C GLY A 200 17.90 14.49 -21.16
N LEU A 201 17.29 14.11 -20.04
CA LEU A 201 17.99 14.02 -18.77
C LEU A 201 18.92 12.79 -18.75
N ASP A 202 20.07 12.92 -18.08
CA ASP A 202 20.89 11.76 -17.72
C ASP A 202 20.34 11.14 -16.43
N PRO A 203 19.78 9.90 -16.48
CA PRO A 203 19.17 9.27 -15.32
C PRO A 203 20.17 8.94 -14.20
N ASN A 204 21.47 8.86 -14.50
CA ASN A 204 22.50 8.61 -13.49
C ASN A 204 22.79 9.84 -12.62
N GLU A 205 22.46 11.03 -13.13
CA GLU A 205 22.53 12.30 -12.40
C GLU A 205 21.23 12.65 -11.67
N GLN A 206 20.13 11.92 -11.95
CA GLN A 206 18.82 12.13 -11.35
C GLN A 206 18.54 11.10 -10.24
N VAL A 207 17.46 11.32 -9.48
CA VAL A 207 16.87 10.31 -8.60
C VAL A 207 15.87 9.51 -9.42
N VAL A 208 16.33 8.36 -9.94
CA VAL A 208 15.44 7.41 -10.63
C VAL A 208 15.07 6.28 -9.69
N GLU A 209 13.77 6.06 -9.53
CA GLU A 209 13.20 5.05 -8.65
C GLU A 209 12.30 4.10 -9.43
N ILE A 210 12.17 2.89 -8.95
CA ILE A 210 11.22 1.88 -9.45
C ILE A 210 10.45 1.29 -8.29
N ASN A 211 9.15 1.09 -8.42
CA ASN A 211 8.39 0.40 -7.39
C ASN A 211 8.71 -1.11 -7.38
N VAL A 212 8.87 -1.68 -6.19
CA VAL A 212 9.22 -3.10 -6.01
C VAL A 212 8.35 -3.78 -4.95
N ARG A 213 7.42 -3.04 -4.32
CA ARG A 213 6.57 -3.54 -3.24
C ARG A 213 5.09 -3.29 -3.55
N PRO A 214 4.20 -4.26 -3.26
CA PRO A 214 2.76 -4.10 -3.52
C PRO A 214 2.08 -3.11 -2.57
N ALA A 215 2.67 -2.85 -1.42
CA ALA A 215 2.16 -1.92 -0.41
C ALA A 215 3.31 -1.27 0.37
N VAL A 216 3.00 -0.20 1.09
CA VAL A 216 3.93 0.52 1.96
C VAL A 216 3.62 0.26 3.43
N PHE A 217 2.33 0.34 3.82
CA PHE A 217 1.90 0.06 5.18
C PHE A 217 0.62 -0.79 5.17
N PHE A 218 0.77 -2.10 5.16
CA PHE A 218 -0.37 -3.00 4.99
C PHE A 218 -0.10 -4.35 5.67
N PRO A 219 -0.90 -4.79 6.66
CA PRO A 219 -0.69 -6.07 7.31
C PRO A 219 -1.06 -7.22 6.36
N LYS A 220 -0.22 -8.24 6.29
CA LYS A 220 -0.50 -9.47 5.53
C LYS A 220 -1.62 -10.30 6.14
N ARG A 221 -1.80 -10.20 7.47
CA ARG A 221 -2.85 -10.91 8.20
C ARG A 221 -4.05 -10.01 8.45
N THR A 222 -5.22 -10.58 8.45
CA THR A 222 -6.46 -9.94 8.90
C THR A 222 -6.51 -9.84 10.42
N GLY A 223 -7.39 -8.99 10.96
CA GLY A 223 -7.60 -8.88 12.41
C GLY A 223 -6.50 -8.13 13.16
N ILE A 224 -5.62 -7.40 12.48
CA ILE A 224 -4.64 -6.50 13.09
C ILE A 224 -5.34 -5.18 13.44
N ASN A 225 -6.03 -5.16 14.58
CA ASN A 225 -6.95 -4.10 14.97
C ASN A 225 -6.27 -2.91 15.64
N TYR A 226 -6.97 -1.77 15.75
CA TYR A 226 -6.61 -0.61 16.57
C TYR A 226 -5.18 -0.10 16.37
N ILE A 227 -4.78 0.10 15.12
CA ILE A 227 -3.55 0.76 14.74
C ILE A 227 -3.83 2.24 14.43
N THR A 228 -2.91 3.11 14.81
CA THR A 228 -2.86 4.51 14.35
C THR A 228 -1.62 4.71 13.50
N VAL A 229 -1.78 5.33 12.31
CA VAL A 229 -0.68 5.71 11.42
C VAL A 229 -0.81 7.19 11.13
N ARG A 230 0.21 7.99 11.51
CA ARG A 230 0.13 9.44 11.37
C ARG A 230 1.46 10.13 11.08
N GLY A 231 1.37 11.23 10.31
CA GLY A 231 2.48 12.15 10.08
C GLY A 231 3.49 11.69 9.03
N PHE A 232 3.23 10.61 8.28
CA PHE A 232 4.13 10.07 7.27
C PHE A 232 3.84 10.62 5.87
N ASN A 233 4.90 10.69 5.07
CA ASN A 233 4.82 10.72 3.62
C ASN A 233 4.99 9.28 3.10
N MET A 234 4.03 8.77 2.33
CA MET A 234 4.05 7.39 1.82
C MET A 234 3.83 7.38 0.31
N ALA A 235 4.68 6.65 -0.45
CA ALA A 235 4.62 6.67 -1.90
C ALA A 235 5.11 5.39 -2.59
N HIS A 236 4.85 5.29 -3.90
CA HIS A 236 5.44 4.35 -4.85
C HIS A 236 5.06 2.88 -4.59
N ALA A 237 3.78 2.59 -4.31
CA ALA A 237 3.31 1.22 -4.17
C ALA A 237 2.83 0.63 -5.52
N ALA A 238 3.23 -0.60 -5.79
CA ALA A 238 2.79 -1.40 -6.94
C ALA A 238 1.46 -2.12 -6.63
N THR A 239 0.44 -1.37 -6.23
CA THR A 239 -0.86 -1.93 -5.82
C THR A 239 -1.61 -2.55 -7.00
N GLN A 240 -2.30 -3.66 -6.75
CA GLN A 240 -3.21 -4.26 -7.73
C GLN A 240 -4.53 -3.49 -7.80
N TRP A 241 -5.23 -3.64 -8.92
CA TRP A 241 -6.60 -3.17 -9.10
C TRP A 241 -7.53 -3.73 -8.01
N ALA A 242 -8.32 -2.88 -7.38
CA ALA A 242 -9.10 -3.20 -6.19
C ALA A 242 -10.62 -3.01 -6.38
N PRO A 243 -11.30 -3.79 -7.24
CA PRO A 243 -12.75 -3.73 -7.38
C PRO A 243 -13.47 -4.34 -6.16
N PRO A 244 -14.77 -4.06 -5.96
CA PRO A 244 -15.53 -4.61 -4.83
C PRO A 244 -15.66 -6.14 -4.82
N THR A 245 -15.29 -6.81 -5.89
CA THR A 245 -15.33 -8.29 -6.02
C THR A 245 -14.03 -8.98 -5.67
N ALA A 246 -12.96 -8.22 -5.41
CA ALA A 246 -11.62 -8.75 -5.17
C ALA A 246 -11.09 -8.41 -3.78
N HIS A 247 -9.95 -9.00 -3.42
CA HIS A 247 -9.09 -8.46 -2.38
C HIS A 247 -8.73 -7.02 -2.71
N GLN A 248 -8.96 -6.11 -1.78
CA GLN A 248 -8.74 -4.69 -1.99
C GLN A 248 -7.49 -4.25 -1.23
N GLU A 249 -6.36 -4.31 -1.91
CA GLU A 249 -5.10 -3.78 -1.42
C GLU A 249 -4.99 -2.28 -1.73
N GLY A 250 -4.23 -1.58 -0.90
CA GLY A 250 -3.87 -0.18 -1.11
C GLY A 250 -2.41 0.04 -0.73
N LEU A 251 -1.90 1.24 -1.01
CA LEU A 251 -0.59 1.66 -0.51
C LEU A 251 -0.56 1.53 1.02
N ILE A 252 -1.65 1.96 1.68
CA ILE A 252 -1.91 1.74 3.11
C ILE A 252 -3.33 1.22 3.32
N GLY A 253 -3.53 0.37 4.34
CA GLY A 253 -4.86 -0.09 4.75
C GLY A 253 -4.84 -1.14 5.84
N PRO A 254 -6.02 -1.38 6.48
CA PRO A 254 -6.16 -2.27 7.63
C PRO A 254 -6.25 -3.77 7.30
N ASN A 255 -6.46 -4.16 6.05
CA ASN A 255 -6.64 -5.54 5.62
C ASN A 255 -7.65 -6.34 6.46
N TRP A 256 -8.94 -5.97 6.41
CA TRP A 256 -10.00 -6.68 7.14
C TRP A 256 -9.79 -6.68 8.66
N SER A 257 -9.72 -5.49 9.21
CA SER A 257 -9.50 -5.24 10.64
C SER A 257 -10.50 -4.22 11.17
N LYS A 258 -10.37 -3.88 12.45
CA LYS A 258 -11.23 -2.92 13.13
C LYS A 258 -10.46 -1.74 13.68
N GLY A 259 -11.09 -0.57 13.65
CA GLY A 259 -10.72 0.56 14.49
C GLY A 259 -9.39 1.23 14.13
N TRP A 260 -8.92 1.21 12.89
CA TRP A 260 -7.72 1.95 12.48
C TRP A 260 -7.97 3.45 12.45
N ILE A 261 -6.92 4.22 12.73
CA ILE A 261 -6.86 5.67 12.51
C ILE A 261 -5.72 5.94 11.53
N ILE A 262 -6.06 6.56 10.38
CA ILE A 262 -5.09 7.00 9.36
C ILE A 262 -5.27 8.50 9.24
N GLU A 263 -4.29 9.28 9.72
CA GLU A 263 -4.45 10.72 9.82
C GLU A 263 -3.17 11.51 9.58
N ASN A 264 -3.33 12.72 9.03
CA ASN A 264 -2.22 13.68 8.83
C ASN A 264 -1.07 13.10 7.99
N ASN A 265 -1.35 12.26 7.00
CA ASN A 265 -0.36 11.68 6.10
C ASN A 265 -0.43 12.32 4.71
N LEU A 266 0.69 12.34 4.00
CA LEU A 266 0.74 12.47 2.55
C LEU A 266 0.82 11.06 1.95
N ILE A 267 -0.11 10.73 1.05
CA ILE A 267 -0.17 9.45 0.35
C ILE A 267 -0.18 9.72 -1.14
N SER A 268 0.80 9.21 -1.86
CA SER A 268 0.94 9.55 -3.27
C SER A 268 1.47 8.40 -4.12
N ASP A 269 1.28 8.52 -5.43
CA ASP A 269 1.93 7.70 -6.44
C ASP A 269 1.75 6.19 -6.19
N SER A 270 0.52 5.79 -5.91
CA SER A 270 0.10 4.40 -5.87
C SER A 270 -0.37 3.94 -7.25
N LYS A 271 0.08 2.77 -7.70
CA LYS A 271 -0.34 2.22 -9.01
C LYS A 271 -1.85 2.13 -9.15
N CYS A 272 -2.57 1.80 -8.08
CA CYS A 272 -4.02 1.78 -8.06
C CYS A 272 -4.58 2.61 -6.91
N THR A 273 -4.69 2.05 -5.72
CA THR A 273 -5.39 2.67 -4.60
C THR A 273 -4.43 3.23 -3.56
N GLY A 274 -4.67 4.45 -3.10
CA GLY A 274 -3.93 5.06 -2.00
C GLY A 274 -4.28 4.40 -0.66
N ILE A 275 -5.47 4.65 -0.13
CA ILE A 275 -5.96 4.01 1.11
C ILE A 275 -7.02 2.97 0.76
N SER A 276 -6.82 1.72 1.18
CA SER A 276 -7.86 0.70 1.07
C SER A 276 -8.40 0.32 2.45
N LEU A 277 -9.70 0.53 2.65
CA LEU A 277 -10.47 0.03 3.79
C LEU A 277 -11.26 -1.24 3.42
N GLY A 278 -10.81 -1.94 2.38
CA GLY A 278 -11.59 -2.91 1.63
C GLY A 278 -11.66 -4.30 2.24
N LYS A 279 -11.71 -5.28 1.36
CA LYS A 279 -11.93 -6.70 1.69
C LYS A 279 -10.64 -7.50 1.68
N GLU A 280 -10.64 -8.59 2.43
CA GLU A 280 -9.60 -9.61 2.39
C GLU A 280 -9.89 -10.66 1.29
N SER A 281 -8.91 -11.50 0.99
CA SER A 281 -8.94 -12.40 -0.17
C SER A 281 -10.02 -13.48 -0.11
N SER A 282 -10.48 -13.90 1.07
CA SER A 282 -11.49 -14.95 1.18
C SER A 282 -12.92 -14.48 0.93
N THR A 283 -13.16 -13.15 0.96
CA THR A 283 -14.45 -12.56 0.60
C THR A 283 -14.49 -12.01 -0.82
N GLY A 284 -13.36 -11.90 -1.53
CA GLY A 284 -13.34 -11.46 -2.90
C GLY A 284 -11.99 -11.71 -3.58
N GLN A 285 -11.99 -12.41 -4.72
CA GLN A 285 -10.78 -12.99 -5.32
C GLN A 285 -10.61 -12.73 -6.81
N ASN A 286 -11.49 -11.97 -7.48
CA ASN A 286 -11.50 -11.80 -8.93
C ASN A 286 -11.61 -13.11 -9.74
N GLU A 287 -12.11 -14.18 -9.18
CA GLU A 287 -12.16 -15.50 -9.83
C GLU A 287 -12.93 -15.47 -11.14
N TRP A 288 -14.08 -14.79 -11.17
CA TRP A 288 -14.92 -14.71 -12.35
C TRP A 288 -14.23 -13.97 -13.51
N THR A 289 -13.41 -12.96 -13.25
CA THR A 289 -12.63 -12.25 -14.27
C THR A 289 -11.70 -13.21 -15.00
N ASN A 290 -11.05 -14.09 -14.28
CA ASN A 290 -10.16 -15.09 -14.87
C ASN A 290 -10.93 -16.17 -15.63
N LEU A 291 -12.07 -16.60 -15.11
CA LEU A 291 -12.84 -17.71 -15.67
C LEU A 291 -13.93 -17.26 -16.65
N LYS A 292 -14.31 -15.99 -16.63
CA LYS A 292 -15.40 -15.39 -17.45
C LYS A 292 -16.75 -16.11 -17.31
N VAL A 293 -17.00 -16.73 -16.17
CA VAL A 293 -18.21 -17.56 -15.93
C VAL A 293 -19.34 -16.84 -15.19
N LYS A 294 -19.03 -15.70 -14.57
CA LYS A 294 -20.03 -14.91 -13.82
C LYS A 294 -19.91 -13.43 -14.12
N HIS A 295 -21.01 -12.74 -14.05
CA HIS A 295 -21.04 -11.29 -14.14
C HIS A 295 -20.60 -10.65 -12.81
N GLY A 296 -19.83 -9.55 -12.84
CA GLY A 296 -19.30 -8.89 -11.64
C GLY A 296 -20.36 -8.46 -10.63
N THR A 297 -21.55 -8.04 -11.10
CA THR A 297 -22.67 -7.71 -10.21
C THR A 297 -23.18 -8.94 -9.44
N GLN A 298 -23.19 -10.11 -10.05
CA GLN A 298 -23.54 -11.33 -9.35
C GLN A 298 -22.48 -11.68 -8.29
N ARG A 299 -21.21 -11.62 -8.66
CA ARG A 299 -20.12 -11.90 -7.72
C ARG A 299 -20.09 -10.89 -6.55
N GLN A 300 -20.37 -9.62 -6.81
CA GLN A 300 -20.48 -8.61 -5.76
C GLN A 300 -21.53 -8.98 -4.69
N ARG A 301 -22.65 -9.56 -5.09
CA ARG A 301 -23.66 -10.05 -4.14
C ARG A 301 -23.15 -11.25 -3.33
N GLU A 302 -22.49 -12.19 -4.00
CA GLU A 302 -21.93 -13.38 -3.35
C GLU A 302 -20.92 -13.02 -2.27
N VAL A 303 -20.04 -12.03 -2.49
CA VAL A 303 -19.07 -11.61 -1.49
C VAL A 303 -19.70 -11.04 -0.21
N VAL A 304 -20.92 -10.50 -0.28
CA VAL A 304 -21.66 -10.09 0.92
C VAL A 304 -22.05 -11.30 1.75
N PHE A 305 -22.55 -12.36 1.13
CA PHE A 305 -22.89 -13.60 1.83
C PHE A 305 -21.64 -14.29 2.39
N ASP A 306 -20.55 -14.32 1.62
CA ASP A 306 -19.25 -14.84 2.10
C ASP A 306 -18.79 -14.09 3.36
N ALA A 307 -18.92 -12.77 3.37
CA ALA A 307 -18.56 -11.95 4.52
C ALA A 307 -19.43 -12.24 5.76
N LEU A 308 -20.74 -12.41 5.58
CA LEU A 308 -21.65 -12.76 6.68
C LEU A 308 -21.27 -14.10 7.32
N THR A 309 -20.94 -15.11 6.52
CA THR A 309 -20.49 -16.42 7.03
C THR A 309 -19.16 -16.35 7.79
N LYS A 310 -18.37 -15.30 7.57
CA LYS A 310 -17.09 -15.01 8.25
C LYS A 310 -17.22 -14.07 9.44
N GLY A 311 -18.43 -13.81 9.90
CA GLY A 311 -18.67 -12.96 11.07
C GLY A 311 -18.51 -11.46 10.80
N TRP A 312 -18.85 -10.99 9.60
CA TRP A 312 -18.88 -9.58 9.27
C TRP A 312 -19.90 -8.84 10.15
N SER A 313 -19.42 -8.05 11.10
CA SER A 313 -20.24 -7.30 12.04
C SER A 313 -19.50 -6.04 12.54
N LYS A 314 -20.23 -5.15 13.19
CA LYS A 314 -19.67 -3.94 13.82
C LYS A 314 -18.65 -4.26 14.91
N GLU A 315 -18.79 -5.38 15.57
CA GLU A 315 -17.90 -5.84 16.65
C GLU A 315 -16.56 -6.30 16.12
N THR A 316 -16.50 -6.74 14.89
CA THR A 316 -15.32 -7.41 14.30
C THR A 316 -14.57 -6.58 13.26
N ILE A 317 -15.26 -5.78 12.44
CA ILE A 317 -14.69 -5.13 11.25
C ILE A 317 -15.11 -3.66 11.19
N GLY A 318 -14.28 -2.83 10.52
CA GLY A 318 -14.61 -1.45 10.22
C GLY A 318 -14.38 -0.47 11.35
N SER A 319 -15.24 0.54 11.46
CA SER A 319 -15.10 1.61 12.45
C SER A 319 -13.76 2.36 12.37
N HIS A 320 -13.25 2.53 11.18
CA HIS A 320 -12.00 3.26 10.92
C HIS A 320 -12.22 4.76 10.95
N ILE A 321 -11.15 5.50 11.21
CA ILE A 321 -11.13 6.97 11.08
C ILE A 321 -10.03 7.30 10.06
N VAL A 322 -10.42 7.95 8.94
CA VAL A 322 -9.49 8.42 7.91
C VAL A 322 -9.69 9.93 7.79
N ARG A 323 -8.71 10.71 8.24
CA ARG A 323 -8.88 12.17 8.29
C ARG A 323 -7.59 12.94 8.10
N ASN A 324 -7.75 14.17 7.57
CA ASN A 324 -6.67 15.15 7.43
C ASN A 324 -5.49 14.62 6.58
N ASN A 325 -5.73 13.67 5.68
CA ASN A 325 -4.70 13.19 4.78
C ASN A 325 -4.73 13.99 3.47
N THR A 326 -3.55 14.16 2.88
CA THR A 326 -3.41 14.59 1.49
C THR A 326 -3.14 13.36 0.65
N ILE A 327 -3.99 13.09 -0.37
CA ILE A 327 -3.91 11.90 -1.21
C ILE A 327 -3.88 12.35 -2.66
N LYS A 328 -2.85 11.95 -3.41
CA LYS A 328 -2.68 12.39 -4.80
C LYS A 328 -2.06 11.32 -5.69
N ASN A 329 -2.18 11.51 -7.01
CA ASN A 329 -1.50 10.69 -8.02
C ASN A 329 -1.74 9.17 -7.85
N CYS A 330 -2.95 8.76 -7.46
CA CYS A 330 -3.31 7.34 -7.38
C CYS A 330 -4.14 6.97 -8.61
N GLU A 331 -3.77 5.90 -9.33
CA GLU A 331 -4.35 5.65 -10.66
C GLU A 331 -5.69 4.90 -10.65
N GLN A 332 -6.19 4.49 -9.50
CA GLN A 332 -7.55 3.96 -9.35
C GLN A 332 -8.40 4.81 -8.42
N ALA A 333 -7.98 4.97 -7.17
CA ALA A 333 -8.76 5.67 -6.16
C ALA A 333 -7.87 6.28 -5.08
N GLY A 334 -8.21 7.46 -4.58
CA GLY A 334 -7.58 8.00 -3.38
C GLY A 334 -7.88 7.13 -2.16
N ILE A 335 -9.17 6.87 -1.94
CA ILE A 335 -9.65 5.97 -0.87
C ILE A 335 -10.66 5.02 -1.49
N CYS A 336 -10.49 3.73 -1.28
CA CYS A 336 -11.49 2.73 -1.62
C CYS A 336 -11.91 1.93 -0.39
N GLY A 337 -13.08 1.33 -0.47
CA GLY A 337 -13.59 0.44 0.56
C GLY A 337 -14.84 -0.26 0.07
N HIS A 338 -15.10 -1.41 0.65
CA HIS A 338 -16.36 -2.13 0.48
C HIS A 338 -16.83 -2.60 1.85
N LEU A 339 -16.83 -3.88 2.12
CA LEU A 339 -17.35 -4.43 3.38
C LEU A 339 -16.47 -4.06 4.60
N GLY A 340 -15.17 -3.89 4.40
CA GLY A 340 -14.24 -3.48 5.47
C GLY A 340 -14.41 -2.04 5.92
N ALA A 341 -15.03 -1.17 5.09
CA ALA A 341 -15.20 0.26 5.40
C ALA A 341 -16.43 0.58 6.26
N ILE A 342 -17.22 -0.41 6.68
CA ILE A 342 -18.45 -0.18 7.42
C ILE A 342 -18.19 0.58 8.73
N PHE A 343 -19.14 1.43 9.12
CA PHE A 343 -19.10 2.26 10.33
C PHE A 343 -17.89 3.19 10.43
N SER A 344 -17.16 3.39 9.35
CA SER A 344 -15.97 4.25 9.31
C SER A 344 -16.34 5.72 9.12
N LYS A 345 -15.47 6.61 9.59
CA LYS A 345 -15.58 8.06 9.41
C LYS A 345 -14.46 8.54 8.52
N ILE A 346 -14.80 9.11 7.37
CA ILE A 346 -13.87 9.64 6.37
C ILE A 346 -14.17 11.12 6.20
N TYR A 347 -13.25 12.00 6.64
CA TYR A 347 -13.48 13.44 6.60
C TYR A 347 -12.19 14.25 6.58
N ASN A 348 -12.28 15.50 6.10
CA ASN A 348 -11.16 16.45 5.99
C ASN A 348 -9.95 15.92 5.22
N ASN A 349 -10.15 15.01 4.25
CA ASN A 349 -9.07 14.57 3.38
C ASN A 349 -9.06 15.42 2.11
N HIS A 350 -7.85 15.79 1.66
CA HIS A 350 -7.64 16.49 0.41
C HIS A 350 -7.20 15.48 -0.66
N ILE A 351 -8.08 15.20 -1.63
CA ILE A 351 -7.87 14.17 -2.66
C ILE A 351 -7.88 14.82 -4.03
N TYR A 352 -6.80 14.65 -4.80
CA TYR A 352 -6.68 15.24 -6.13
C TYR A 352 -5.75 14.43 -7.05
N ASN A 353 -5.78 14.72 -8.35
CA ASN A 353 -5.00 14.01 -9.38
C ASN A 353 -5.18 12.50 -9.31
N ILE A 354 -6.42 12.06 -9.17
CA ILE A 354 -6.73 10.63 -9.19
C ILE A 354 -7.07 10.24 -10.63
N HIS A 355 -6.47 9.12 -11.09
CA HIS A 355 -6.70 8.57 -12.42
C HIS A 355 -6.26 9.53 -13.56
N THR A 356 -5.08 10.08 -13.46
CA THR A 356 -4.63 11.12 -14.39
C THR A 356 -3.58 10.66 -15.39
N LYS A 357 -2.71 9.70 -15.04
CA LYS A 357 -1.59 9.29 -15.92
C LYS A 357 -1.96 8.10 -16.80
N GLN A 358 -2.48 7.02 -16.27
CA GLN A 358 -2.71 5.79 -17.03
C GLN A 358 -4.10 5.67 -17.64
N GLN A 359 -5.07 6.47 -17.20
CA GLN A 359 -6.45 6.53 -17.72
C GLN A 359 -7.09 5.17 -18.01
N PHE A 360 -7.03 4.24 -17.05
CA PHE A 360 -7.60 2.89 -17.19
C PHE A 360 -9.14 2.87 -17.40
N PHE A 361 -9.80 4.03 -17.25
CA PHE A 361 -11.24 4.21 -17.47
C PHE A 361 -11.53 5.32 -18.46
N GLY A 362 -12.54 5.10 -19.30
CA GLY A 362 -13.09 6.13 -20.18
C GLY A 362 -13.97 7.18 -19.49
N THR A 363 -14.26 7.04 -18.21
CA THR A 363 -15.06 7.98 -17.43
C THR A 363 -14.50 8.12 -16.01
N LYS A 364 -14.44 9.35 -15.50
CA LYS A 364 -14.09 9.64 -14.11
C LYS A 364 -15.14 9.03 -13.18
N GLN A 365 -14.97 7.77 -12.80
CA GLN A 365 -15.78 7.18 -11.74
C GLN A 365 -15.07 7.38 -10.39
N LEU A 366 -15.51 8.40 -9.68
CA LEU A 366 -15.34 8.48 -8.24
C LEU A 366 -16.16 7.34 -7.61
N LEU A 367 -15.51 6.22 -7.32
CA LEU A 367 -16.12 5.15 -6.53
C LEU A 367 -16.13 5.58 -5.06
N PHE A 368 -17.11 6.42 -4.71
CA PHE A 368 -17.52 6.55 -3.34
C PHE A 368 -18.41 5.35 -3.02
N GLY A 369 -17.90 4.40 -2.26
CA GLY A 369 -18.75 3.52 -1.51
C GLY A 369 -19.50 4.36 -0.49
N THR A 370 -20.76 4.70 -0.77
CA THR A 370 -21.64 5.30 0.23
C THR A 370 -21.89 4.24 1.31
N ALA A 371 -21.17 4.38 2.42
CA ALA A 371 -21.60 3.77 3.67
C ALA A 371 -22.79 4.59 4.16
N GLN A 372 -24.01 4.06 4.03
CA GLN A 372 -25.18 4.48 4.80
C GLN A 372 -25.15 3.83 6.17
#